data_279a7a064888b24bb83bfb1085c985d2
#
_entry.id   279a7a064888b24bb83bfb1085c985d2
#
_cell.length_a   1.000
_cell.length_b   1.000
_cell.length_c   1.000
_cell.angle_alpha   90.00
_cell.angle_beta   90.00
_cell.angle_gamma   90.00
#
_symmetry.space_group_name_H-M   'P 1'
#
loop_
_entity.id
_entity.type
_entity.pdbx_description
1 polymer ?
#
loop_
_entity_poly.entity_id
_entity_poly.type
_entity_poly.pdbx_seq_one_letter_code
_entity_poly.pdbx_strand_id
1 'polypeptide(L)'
;MSKFTLPQETTPPISRRDVLYRGAGIAGTALLGNFAGVQWAYAEDKSAIGTWPAGSQGDTVYIGAAVPLTGTYAAQGEDELKGWQLAVEHINTNHELMKKLAPKIDKGVLGKKVELLSADSAAKPNQGVQVQQTFINQKKIILMTGSTSSAVAVALNKFAQREKILYMPGISGSNDTTGKDCVRYGFRQGFYGEMAANAIGPILVKTFGKNRKAAFMTPDYTYGHTTTKSVEDYLTKNAGWTVVTNQVSPLGTQDFSQYLTNIMNSDAEFLINVNWGRDAVLSTQQAKQFGLIPKMTLVLPYQIPFIAKEAGPDLTAGVFAATDFWWTLEDKYPLAKMFVDAFRQKHGYRPEWGAENAYVSFAHWARMVTQAGSFYPPDVIRQFEKGETIPSLLGDVHYRPQDHQCVRPVVIVRGKAKKDMKNNEDFWEVVEIVPGDTVIQPPDAFGCKPGDYT
;
A
#
# COMPACT_ATOMS: atom_id res chain seq x y z
N MET A 1 -43.04 59.13 -19.71
CA MET A 1 -43.36 59.28 -21.13
C MET A 1 -42.59 58.20 -21.91
N SER A 2 -43.30 57.51 -22.72
CA SER A 2 -42.93 56.55 -23.80
C SER A 2 -42.23 55.27 -23.39
N LYS A 3 -43.04 54.19 -23.29
CA LYS A 3 -42.71 52.75 -23.33
C LYS A 3 -42.36 52.37 -24.75
N PHE A 4 -41.20 51.69 -24.96
CA PHE A 4 -40.97 50.94 -26.20
C PHE A 4 -40.99 49.45 -25.87
N THR A 5 -41.96 48.76 -26.43
CA THR A 5 -42.15 47.32 -26.38
C THR A 5 -41.59 46.73 -27.68
N LEU A 6 -40.69 45.74 -27.58
CA LEU A 6 -40.23 44.91 -28.70
C LEU A 6 -41.05 43.64 -28.80
N PRO A 7 -41.36 43.09 -29.97
CA PRO A 7 -42.21 41.94 -30.13
C PRO A 7 -41.46 40.63 -29.92
N GLN A 8 -42.14 39.68 -29.28
CA GLN A 8 -41.70 38.27 -29.15
C GLN A 8 -41.96 37.53 -30.47
N GLU A 9 -40.90 36.99 -31.05
CA GLU A 9 -41.04 35.95 -32.08
C GLU A 9 -41.16 34.59 -31.42
N THR A 10 -42.30 33.95 -31.60
CA THR A 10 -42.56 32.55 -31.20
C THR A 10 -42.20 31.62 -32.36
N THR A 11 -41.15 30.80 -32.15
CA THR A 11 -40.86 29.65 -33.03
C THR A 11 -41.63 28.41 -32.51
N PRO A 12 -42.33 27.68 -33.37
CA PRO A 12 -43.04 26.47 -32.95
C PRO A 12 -42.09 25.26 -32.79
N PRO A 13 -42.43 24.28 -31.94
CA PRO A 13 -41.58 23.11 -31.69
C PRO A 13 -41.60 22.13 -32.86
N ILE A 14 -40.40 21.67 -33.26
CA ILE A 14 -40.19 20.66 -34.30
C ILE A 14 -40.68 19.30 -33.78
N SER A 15 -41.61 18.70 -34.49
CA SER A 15 -42.19 17.38 -34.22
C SER A 15 -41.22 16.26 -34.61
N ARG A 16 -41.18 15.21 -33.79
CA ARG A 16 -40.35 13.99 -33.98
C ARG A 16 -40.65 13.19 -35.27
N ARG A 17 -41.54 13.67 -36.17
CA ARG A 17 -41.94 12.99 -37.39
C ARG A 17 -41.23 13.46 -38.67
N ASP A 18 -40.48 14.55 -38.64
CA ASP A 18 -39.91 15.15 -39.84
C ASP A 18 -38.48 14.69 -40.18
N VAL A 19 -37.92 13.73 -39.45
CA VAL A 19 -36.54 13.21 -39.67
C VAL A 19 -36.51 11.94 -40.55
N LEU A 20 -37.65 11.39 -40.99
CA LEU A 20 -37.71 10.06 -41.63
C LEU A 20 -37.98 10.05 -43.17
N TYR A 21 -37.93 11.17 -43.87
CA TYR A 21 -38.14 11.17 -45.33
C TYR A 21 -37.12 12.05 -46.07
N ARG A 22 -35.88 11.60 -46.19
CA ARG A 22 -34.99 11.91 -47.35
C ARG A 22 -33.86 10.90 -47.42
N GLY A 23 -34.04 9.84 -48.18
CA GLY A 23 -32.96 8.86 -48.43
C GLY A 23 -33.45 7.63 -49.19
N ALA A 24 -34.08 7.81 -50.33
CA ALA A 24 -34.32 6.69 -51.23
C ALA A 24 -33.88 7.09 -52.67
N GLY A 25 -32.97 6.29 -53.19
CA GLY A 25 -32.73 6.21 -54.63
C GLY A 25 -31.28 6.39 -55.05
N ILE A 26 -30.55 5.31 -55.20
CA ILE A 26 -29.79 4.92 -56.39
C ILE A 26 -29.41 3.44 -56.23
N ALA A 27 -30.01 2.60 -57.08
CA ALA A 27 -29.60 1.24 -57.30
C ALA A 27 -28.41 1.21 -58.27
N GLY A 28 -27.38 0.45 -57.99
CA GLY A 28 -26.23 0.31 -58.88
C GLY A 28 -25.34 -0.89 -58.47
N THR A 29 -25.61 -2.04 -59.09
CA THR A 29 -24.71 -3.17 -59.46
C THR A 29 -23.63 -3.63 -58.48
N ALA A 30 -23.79 -4.90 -58.08
CA ALA A 30 -22.86 -5.73 -57.35
C ALA A 30 -21.49 -5.87 -58.05
N LEU A 31 -20.43 -5.66 -57.29
CA LEU A 31 -19.11 -6.25 -57.51
C LEU A 31 -18.65 -6.87 -56.18
N LEU A 32 -18.56 -8.21 -56.16
CA LEU A 32 -18.00 -8.99 -55.07
C LEU A 32 -16.51 -8.66 -54.94
N GLY A 33 -16.15 -7.87 -53.96
CA GLY A 33 -14.79 -7.67 -53.48
C GLY A 33 -14.73 -7.94 -52.00
N ASN A 34 -13.86 -8.86 -51.58
CA ASN A 34 -13.55 -9.17 -50.21
C ASN A 34 -13.12 -7.91 -49.45
N PHE A 35 -14.03 -7.29 -48.72
CA PHE A 35 -13.69 -6.31 -47.69
C PHE A 35 -13.45 -7.05 -46.37
N ALA A 36 -12.18 -7.26 -46.04
CA ALA A 36 -11.78 -7.51 -44.69
C ALA A 36 -12.36 -6.38 -43.81
N GLY A 37 -13.20 -6.76 -42.84
CA GLY A 37 -13.89 -5.82 -41.98
C GLY A 37 -12.88 -4.99 -41.19
N VAL A 38 -12.76 -3.72 -41.57
CA VAL A 38 -12.17 -2.70 -40.68
C VAL A 38 -13.23 -2.46 -39.61
N GLN A 39 -13.11 -3.14 -38.50
CA GLN A 39 -13.81 -2.78 -37.27
C GLN A 39 -13.26 -1.42 -36.82
N TRP A 40 -14.02 -0.36 -37.16
CA TRP A 40 -13.84 0.93 -36.51
C TRP A 40 -14.22 0.73 -35.03
N ALA A 41 -13.25 0.46 -34.16
CA ALA A 41 -13.44 0.61 -32.75
C ALA A 41 -13.76 2.10 -32.54
N TYR A 42 -15.00 2.41 -32.24
CA TYR A 42 -15.36 3.71 -31.68
C TYR A 42 -14.55 3.85 -30.38
N ALA A 43 -13.51 4.67 -30.42
CA ALA A 43 -12.85 5.10 -29.19
C ALA A 43 -13.94 5.86 -28.41
N GLU A 44 -14.39 5.31 -27.30
CA GLU A 44 -15.22 6.03 -26.34
C GLU A 44 -14.55 7.36 -26.06
N ASP A 45 -15.25 8.47 -26.28
CA ASP A 45 -14.74 9.82 -26.05
C ASP A 45 -14.58 9.99 -24.52
N LYS A 46 -13.39 9.64 -24.02
CA LYS A 46 -13.10 9.64 -22.60
C LYS A 46 -13.03 11.08 -22.09
N SER A 47 -13.97 11.48 -21.27
CA SER A 47 -13.98 12.80 -20.64
C SER A 47 -12.71 13.02 -19.80
N ALA A 48 -12.25 14.28 -19.73
CA ALA A 48 -11.14 14.65 -18.86
C ALA A 48 -11.49 14.33 -17.40
N ILE A 49 -10.54 13.70 -16.69
CA ILE A 49 -10.70 13.32 -15.28
C ILE A 49 -9.36 13.36 -14.55
N GLY A 50 -9.34 13.94 -13.37
CA GLY A 50 -8.10 14.14 -12.62
C GLY A 50 -7.10 14.95 -13.44
N THR A 51 -5.91 14.40 -13.59
CA THR A 51 -4.87 14.98 -14.46
C THR A 51 -4.89 14.44 -15.89
N TRP A 52 -5.74 13.47 -16.22
CA TRP A 52 -5.87 12.95 -17.57
C TRP A 52 -6.78 13.85 -18.42
N PRO A 53 -6.47 14.14 -19.71
CA PRO A 53 -5.32 13.60 -20.46
C PRO A 53 -4.01 14.39 -20.28
N ALA A 54 -4.03 15.56 -19.66
CA ALA A 54 -2.88 16.47 -19.59
C ALA A 54 -1.62 15.83 -18.97
N GLY A 55 -1.79 15.03 -17.91
CA GLY A 55 -0.70 14.33 -17.23
C GLY A 55 -0.06 13.19 -18.04
N SER A 56 -0.72 12.78 -19.11
CA SER A 56 -0.24 11.75 -20.02
C SER A 56 0.18 12.29 -21.40
N GLN A 57 0.25 13.61 -21.57
CA GLN A 57 0.79 14.24 -22.78
C GLN A 57 2.32 14.28 -22.74
N GLY A 58 2.95 14.35 -23.94
CA GLY A 58 4.42 14.34 -24.06
C GLY A 58 5.05 12.97 -23.85
N ASP A 59 6.37 12.94 -23.70
CA ASP A 59 7.18 11.70 -23.65
C ASP A 59 7.45 11.19 -22.22
N THR A 60 7.02 11.95 -21.22
CA THR A 60 7.25 11.63 -19.80
C THR A 60 5.95 11.73 -19.01
N VAL A 61 5.74 10.75 -18.13
CA VAL A 61 4.68 10.77 -17.11
C VAL A 61 5.30 10.85 -15.71
N TYR A 62 4.63 11.52 -14.79
CA TYR A 62 5.13 11.80 -13.46
C TYR A 62 4.33 11.08 -12.38
N ILE A 63 5.06 10.54 -11.40
CA ILE A 63 4.50 9.94 -10.18
C ILE A 63 4.91 10.79 -9.00
N GLY A 64 3.98 11.06 -8.06
CA GLY A 64 4.25 11.84 -6.85
C GLY A 64 4.31 10.97 -5.60
N ALA A 65 5.43 11.03 -4.85
CA ALA A 65 5.61 10.34 -3.59
C ALA A 65 5.70 11.33 -2.41
N ALA A 66 4.72 11.31 -1.52
CA ALA A 66 4.74 12.02 -0.25
C ALA A 66 5.32 11.09 0.83
N VAL A 67 6.63 11.19 1.07
CA VAL A 67 7.42 10.22 1.86
C VAL A 67 7.87 10.86 3.16
N PRO A 68 7.82 10.19 4.32
CA PRO A 68 8.46 10.73 5.52
C PRO A 68 9.98 10.59 5.41
N LEU A 69 10.67 11.71 5.19
CA LEU A 69 12.13 11.78 5.15
C LEU A 69 12.71 12.37 6.43
N THR A 70 11.85 12.87 7.32
CA THR A 70 12.17 13.35 8.65
C THR A 70 11.22 12.78 9.72
N GLY A 71 11.62 12.81 10.99
CA GLY A 71 10.81 12.37 12.12
C GLY A 71 10.84 10.86 12.35
N THR A 72 9.80 10.34 13.02
CA THR A 72 9.73 8.96 13.56
C THR A 72 9.87 7.87 12.48
N TYR A 73 9.49 8.15 11.25
CA TYR A 73 9.46 7.17 10.15
C TYR A 73 10.47 7.45 9.03
N ALA A 74 11.47 8.28 9.29
CA ALA A 74 12.44 8.71 8.28
C ALA A 74 13.20 7.54 7.64
N ALA A 75 13.68 6.61 8.45
CA ALA A 75 14.45 5.45 7.95
C ALA A 75 13.59 4.55 7.04
N GLN A 76 12.32 4.36 7.39
CA GLN A 76 11.39 3.56 6.61
C GLN A 76 10.97 4.28 5.32
N GLY A 77 10.75 5.58 5.37
CA GLY A 77 10.49 6.40 4.18
C GLY A 77 11.66 6.40 3.22
N GLU A 78 12.90 6.40 3.71
CA GLU A 78 14.09 6.28 2.87
C GLU A 78 14.17 4.91 2.17
N ASP A 79 13.84 3.81 2.87
CA ASP A 79 13.80 2.48 2.29
C ASP A 79 12.72 2.37 1.20
N GLU A 80 11.49 2.86 1.45
CA GLU A 80 10.43 2.96 0.44
C GLU A 80 10.88 3.76 -0.77
N LEU A 81 11.48 4.95 -0.57
CA LEU A 81 11.93 5.81 -1.65
C LEU A 81 12.94 5.11 -2.56
N LYS A 82 13.89 4.37 -1.99
CA LYS A 82 14.86 3.56 -2.75
C LYS A 82 14.18 2.47 -3.56
N GLY A 83 13.14 1.83 -3.02
CA GLY A 83 12.32 0.84 -3.74
C GLY A 83 11.64 1.44 -4.96
N TRP A 84 10.96 2.60 -4.82
CA TRP A 84 10.34 3.29 -5.95
C TRP A 84 11.35 3.77 -6.98
N GLN A 85 12.49 4.32 -6.56
CA GLN A 85 13.56 4.74 -7.47
C GLN A 85 14.11 3.57 -8.30
N LEU A 86 14.30 2.40 -7.68
CA LEU A 86 14.72 1.19 -8.37
C LEU A 86 13.64 0.70 -9.35
N ALA A 87 12.38 0.74 -8.96
CA ALA A 87 11.25 0.37 -9.83
C ALA A 87 11.17 1.27 -11.06
N VAL A 88 11.27 2.59 -10.90
CA VAL A 88 11.28 3.56 -12.00
C VAL A 88 12.46 3.33 -12.95
N GLU A 89 13.65 3.09 -12.43
CA GLU A 89 14.82 2.74 -13.25
C GLU A 89 14.55 1.47 -14.05
N HIS A 90 14.06 0.41 -13.43
CA HIS A 90 13.77 -0.86 -14.08
C HIS A 90 12.64 -0.77 -15.11
N ILE A 91 11.62 0.06 -14.87
CA ILE A 91 10.57 0.38 -15.87
C ILE A 91 11.20 1.05 -17.09
N ASN A 92 12.03 2.06 -16.89
CA ASN A 92 12.63 2.84 -17.98
C ASN A 92 13.73 2.11 -18.76
N THR A 93 14.39 1.14 -18.13
CA THR A 93 15.46 0.34 -18.75
C THR A 93 14.98 -1.02 -19.27
N ASN A 94 13.69 -1.32 -19.10
CA ASN A 94 13.10 -2.61 -19.47
C ASN A 94 13.84 -3.79 -18.80
N HIS A 95 14.12 -3.66 -17.50
CA HIS A 95 14.87 -4.63 -16.72
C HIS A 95 14.16 -5.99 -16.63
N GLU A 96 14.91 -7.11 -16.65
CA GLU A 96 14.34 -8.46 -16.69
C GLU A 96 13.38 -8.78 -15.55
N LEU A 97 13.65 -8.32 -14.34
CA LEU A 97 12.71 -8.49 -13.21
C LEU A 97 11.39 -7.76 -13.49
N MET A 98 11.46 -6.52 -13.99
CA MET A 98 10.27 -5.73 -14.28
C MET A 98 9.43 -6.36 -15.39
N LYS A 99 10.06 -6.94 -16.44
CA LYS A 99 9.35 -7.70 -17.48
C LYS A 99 8.60 -8.91 -16.93
N LYS A 100 9.13 -9.58 -15.91
CA LYS A 100 8.44 -10.72 -15.27
C LYS A 100 7.20 -10.28 -14.49
N LEU A 101 7.24 -9.10 -13.87
CA LEU A 101 6.12 -8.53 -13.11
C LEU A 101 5.12 -7.79 -14.01
N ALA A 102 5.58 -7.08 -15.03
CA ALA A 102 4.80 -6.28 -15.98
C ALA A 102 5.22 -6.56 -17.43
N PRO A 103 4.79 -7.68 -18.05
CA PRO A 103 5.36 -8.18 -19.30
C PRO A 103 5.20 -7.28 -20.53
N LYS A 104 4.24 -6.34 -20.50
CA LYS A 104 3.95 -5.45 -21.64
C LYS A 104 4.68 -4.11 -21.56
N ILE A 105 5.58 -3.90 -20.60
CA ILE A 105 6.42 -2.69 -20.58
C ILE A 105 7.52 -2.79 -21.62
N ASP A 106 7.91 -1.67 -22.18
CA ASP A 106 9.07 -1.55 -23.05
C ASP A 106 9.66 -0.14 -22.94
N LYS A 107 10.78 -0.01 -22.20
CA LYS A 107 11.49 1.26 -21.92
C LYS A 107 10.56 2.39 -21.49
N GLY A 108 9.79 2.11 -20.41
CA GLY A 108 8.75 2.99 -19.88
C GLY A 108 7.38 2.34 -19.92
N VAL A 109 6.32 3.12 -19.71
CA VAL A 109 4.94 2.65 -19.70
C VAL A 109 4.21 3.28 -20.90
N LEU A 110 3.63 2.46 -21.77
CA LEU A 110 2.98 2.89 -23.03
C LEU A 110 3.87 3.82 -23.86
N GLY A 111 5.18 3.50 -23.95
CA GLY A 111 6.16 4.29 -24.71
C GLY A 111 6.58 5.60 -24.03
N LYS A 112 6.18 5.84 -22.78
CA LYS A 112 6.54 7.07 -22.05
C LYS A 112 7.50 6.77 -20.90
N LYS A 113 8.52 7.64 -20.76
CA LYS A 113 9.41 7.64 -19.60
C LYS A 113 8.62 7.90 -18.33
N VAL A 114 8.97 7.21 -17.25
CA VAL A 114 8.40 7.46 -15.91
C VAL A 114 9.41 8.25 -15.09
N GLU A 115 8.96 9.32 -14.44
CA GLU A 115 9.75 10.10 -13.48
C GLU A 115 9.07 10.17 -12.13
N LEU A 116 9.84 9.97 -11.06
CA LEU A 116 9.40 10.04 -9.68
C LEU A 116 9.74 11.41 -9.08
N LEU A 117 8.73 12.08 -8.56
CA LEU A 117 8.87 13.27 -7.71
C LEU A 117 8.69 12.83 -6.26
N SER A 118 9.54 13.29 -5.36
CA SER A 118 9.44 12.98 -3.94
C SER A 118 9.64 14.22 -3.08
N ALA A 119 8.88 14.31 -1.98
CA ALA A 119 9.07 15.34 -0.96
C ALA A 119 8.65 14.81 0.42
N ASP A 120 9.18 15.47 1.46
CA ASP A 120 8.97 15.07 2.85
C ASP A 120 7.54 15.34 3.31
N SER A 121 6.85 14.30 3.75
CA SER A 121 5.55 14.38 4.42
C SER A 121 5.68 14.54 5.94
N ALA A 122 6.87 14.34 6.51
CA ALA A 122 7.13 14.30 7.94
C ALA A 122 6.13 13.43 8.74
N ALA A 123 5.52 12.43 8.09
CA ALA A 123 4.42 11.60 8.60
C ALA A 123 3.16 12.40 9.03
N LYS A 124 2.99 13.63 8.52
CA LYS A 124 1.86 14.53 8.83
C LYS A 124 0.83 14.55 7.70
N PRO A 125 -0.46 14.28 7.97
CA PRO A 125 -1.51 14.25 6.95
C PRO A 125 -1.59 15.50 6.08
N ASN A 126 -1.64 16.67 6.70
CA ASN A 126 -1.74 17.96 5.97
C ASN A 126 -0.53 18.20 5.07
N GLN A 127 0.67 17.88 5.54
CA GLN A 127 1.90 18.03 4.73
C GLN A 127 1.92 17.04 3.57
N GLY A 128 1.51 15.78 3.78
CA GLY A 128 1.38 14.80 2.71
C GLY A 128 0.43 15.25 1.61
N VAL A 129 -0.74 15.78 1.97
CA VAL A 129 -1.71 16.35 1.02
C VAL A 129 -1.13 17.54 0.28
N GLN A 130 -0.46 18.46 0.97
CA GLN A 130 0.17 19.63 0.36
C GLN A 130 1.27 19.26 -0.65
N VAL A 131 2.08 18.26 -0.34
CA VAL A 131 3.09 17.71 -1.25
C VAL A 131 2.44 17.21 -2.52
N GLN A 132 1.41 16.35 -2.42
CA GLN A 132 0.71 15.80 -3.59
C GLN A 132 0.02 16.89 -4.40
N GLN A 133 -0.63 17.87 -3.76
CA GLN A 133 -1.24 19.01 -4.44
C GLN A 133 -0.21 19.80 -5.25
N THR A 134 0.99 20.00 -4.69
CA THR A 134 2.10 20.68 -5.38
C THR A 134 2.50 19.92 -6.65
N PHE A 135 2.65 18.61 -6.57
CA PHE A 135 3.03 17.78 -7.72
C PHE A 135 1.92 17.74 -8.80
N ILE A 136 0.65 17.70 -8.40
CA ILE A 136 -0.50 17.83 -9.33
C ILE A 136 -0.42 19.16 -10.08
N ASN A 137 -0.23 20.26 -9.37
CA ASN A 137 -0.21 21.58 -9.98
C ASN A 137 0.96 21.77 -10.94
N GLN A 138 2.15 21.33 -10.53
CA GLN A 138 3.39 21.57 -11.27
C GLN A 138 3.62 20.60 -12.43
N LYS A 139 3.30 19.31 -12.25
CA LYS A 139 3.68 18.23 -13.17
C LYS A 139 2.52 17.37 -13.65
N LYS A 140 1.29 17.60 -13.16
CA LYS A 140 0.12 16.78 -13.52
C LYS A 140 0.36 15.29 -13.30
N ILE A 141 0.86 14.92 -12.12
CA ILE A 141 1.17 13.53 -11.78
C ILE A 141 -0.03 12.62 -12.04
N ILE A 142 0.23 11.40 -12.52
CA ILE A 142 -0.79 10.41 -12.89
C ILE A 142 -0.99 9.32 -11.84
N LEU A 143 -0.10 9.22 -10.88
CA LEU A 143 -0.15 8.30 -9.73
C LEU A 143 0.38 9.03 -8.51
N MET A 144 -0.30 8.89 -7.40
CA MET A 144 0.18 9.27 -6.07
C MET A 144 0.66 8.03 -5.32
N THR A 145 1.72 8.18 -4.54
CA THR A 145 2.21 7.16 -3.61
C THR A 145 2.81 7.80 -2.35
N GLY A 146 3.37 6.97 -1.49
CA GLY A 146 3.95 7.40 -0.23
C GLY A 146 3.09 7.00 0.95
N SER A 147 3.35 7.62 2.09
CA SER A 147 2.64 7.35 3.35
C SER A 147 3.02 6.05 4.05
N THR A 148 4.15 6.07 4.71
CA THR A 148 4.48 5.12 5.76
C THR A 148 3.46 5.19 6.91
N SER A 149 2.99 6.40 7.25
CA SER A 149 1.96 6.63 8.28
C SER A 149 0.55 6.38 7.75
N SER A 150 -0.23 5.55 8.45
CA SER A 150 -1.63 5.29 8.09
C SER A 150 -2.53 6.53 8.22
N ALA A 151 -2.21 7.49 9.09
CA ALA A 151 -2.94 8.75 9.15
C ALA A 151 -2.76 9.58 7.86
N VAL A 152 -1.56 9.55 7.29
CA VAL A 152 -1.27 10.16 5.98
C VAL A 152 -1.98 9.37 4.87
N ALA A 153 -1.96 8.03 4.92
CA ALA A 153 -2.62 7.19 3.92
C ALA A 153 -4.11 7.45 3.83
N VAL A 154 -4.80 7.55 4.96
CA VAL A 154 -6.24 7.87 5.01
C VAL A 154 -6.53 9.27 4.44
N ALA A 155 -5.70 10.26 4.75
CA ALA A 155 -5.85 11.60 4.18
C ALA A 155 -5.62 11.60 2.66
N LEU A 156 -4.61 10.86 2.18
CA LEU A 156 -4.31 10.75 0.76
C LEU A 156 -5.35 9.91 0.00
N ASN A 157 -5.99 8.91 0.61
CA ASN A 157 -7.15 8.24 0.03
C ASN A 157 -8.27 9.23 -0.31
N LYS A 158 -8.68 10.05 0.68
CA LYS A 158 -9.73 11.07 0.48
C LYS A 158 -9.32 12.11 -0.57
N PHE A 159 -8.05 12.48 -0.56
CA PHE A 159 -7.48 13.39 -1.55
C PHE A 159 -7.48 12.76 -2.96
N ALA A 160 -7.10 11.49 -3.09
CA ALA A 160 -7.11 10.73 -4.34
C ALA A 160 -8.51 10.65 -4.97
N GLN A 161 -9.53 10.35 -4.14
CA GLN A 161 -10.93 10.34 -4.58
C GLN A 161 -11.39 11.70 -5.08
N ARG A 162 -11.01 12.77 -4.38
CA ARG A 162 -11.36 14.15 -4.77
C ARG A 162 -10.68 14.56 -6.08
N GLU A 163 -9.39 14.30 -6.19
CA GLU A 163 -8.59 14.69 -7.36
C GLU A 163 -8.69 13.69 -8.53
N LYS A 164 -9.39 12.55 -8.35
CA LYS A 164 -9.54 11.49 -9.36
C LYS A 164 -8.20 10.97 -9.91
N ILE A 165 -7.23 10.78 -9.04
CA ILE A 165 -5.89 10.27 -9.35
C ILE A 165 -5.66 8.99 -8.57
N LEU A 166 -5.13 7.94 -9.21
CA LEU A 166 -4.80 6.69 -8.52
C LEU A 166 -3.81 6.95 -7.37
N TYR A 167 -4.04 6.24 -6.28
CA TYR A 167 -3.18 6.27 -5.11
C TYR A 167 -2.83 4.85 -4.67
N MET A 168 -1.54 4.58 -4.53
CA MET A 168 -1.03 3.35 -3.94
C MET A 168 -0.22 3.72 -2.70
N PRO A 169 -0.78 3.53 -1.47
CA PRO A 169 -0.03 3.79 -0.25
C PRO A 169 1.22 2.92 -0.18
N GLY A 170 2.22 3.41 0.54
CA GLY A 170 3.36 2.59 0.95
C GLY A 170 2.98 1.60 2.05
N ILE A 171 3.85 1.43 3.02
CA ILE A 171 3.73 0.40 4.07
C ILE A 171 2.75 0.73 5.21
N SER A 172 1.72 1.54 4.97
CA SER A 172 0.71 1.87 5.97
C SER A 172 -0.20 0.67 6.30
N GLY A 173 -0.27 0.27 7.58
CA GLY A 173 -0.87 -0.99 8.03
C GLY A 173 -2.23 -0.89 8.72
N SER A 174 -2.90 0.27 8.75
CA SER A 174 -4.24 0.36 9.36
C SER A 174 -5.29 -0.42 8.58
N ASN A 175 -6.19 -1.11 9.30
CA ASN A 175 -7.36 -1.75 8.69
C ASN A 175 -8.26 -0.73 7.98
N ASP A 176 -8.29 0.52 8.47
CA ASP A 176 -9.16 1.58 7.95
C ASP A 176 -8.83 1.98 6.51
N THR A 177 -7.57 1.84 6.07
CA THR A 177 -7.11 2.30 4.75
C THR A 177 -7.87 1.62 3.59
N THR A 178 -8.13 0.33 3.67
CA THR A 178 -8.98 -0.44 2.75
C THR A 178 -10.28 -0.91 3.43
N GLY A 179 -10.58 -0.37 4.63
CA GLY A 179 -11.83 -0.48 5.36
C GLY A 179 -12.71 0.77 5.17
N LYS A 180 -13.18 1.35 6.27
CA LYS A 180 -14.11 2.52 6.26
C LYS A 180 -13.60 3.76 5.52
N ASP A 181 -12.28 3.90 5.34
CA ASP A 181 -11.64 4.99 4.61
C ASP A 181 -11.15 4.57 3.20
N CYS A 182 -11.61 3.42 2.70
CA CYS A 182 -11.34 2.99 1.32
C CYS A 182 -11.95 3.97 0.31
N VAL A 183 -11.37 4.05 -0.86
CA VAL A 183 -11.85 4.88 -1.97
C VAL A 183 -11.66 4.16 -3.30
N ARG A 184 -12.43 4.59 -4.34
CA ARG A 184 -12.34 3.99 -5.69
C ARG A 184 -10.95 4.13 -6.31
N TYR A 185 -10.21 5.17 -5.95
CA TYR A 185 -8.91 5.49 -6.52
C TYR A 185 -7.72 4.96 -5.68
N GLY A 186 -7.97 4.29 -4.54
CA GLY A 186 -6.95 3.77 -3.63
C GLY A 186 -6.76 2.26 -3.75
N PHE A 187 -5.50 1.79 -3.84
CA PHE A 187 -5.14 0.36 -3.93
C PHE A 187 -3.99 0.05 -2.97
N ARG A 188 -4.18 -0.86 -2.01
CA ARG A 188 -3.11 -1.23 -1.09
C ARG A 188 -2.45 -2.56 -1.47
N GLN A 189 -1.13 -2.52 -1.69
CA GLN A 189 -0.32 -3.70 -1.98
C GLN A 189 0.06 -4.45 -0.70
N GLY A 190 0.45 -3.74 0.37
CA GLY A 190 0.89 -4.32 1.63
C GLY A 190 -0.21 -5.00 2.46
N PHE A 191 0.19 -5.84 3.42
CA PHE A 191 -0.73 -6.41 4.41
C PHE A 191 -1.16 -5.37 5.45
N TYR A 192 -2.09 -5.72 6.33
CA TYR A 192 -2.59 -4.81 7.37
C TYR A 192 -2.74 -5.51 8.73
N GLY A 193 -3.06 -4.73 9.76
CA GLY A 193 -3.05 -5.18 11.15
C GLY A 193 -3.84 -6.44 11.43
N GLU A 194 -5.01 -6.63 10.81
CA GLU A 194 -5.80 -7.85 10.97
C GLU A 194 -5.15 -9.07 10.32
N MET A 195 -4.57 -8.91 9.10
CA MET A 195 -3.81 -9.98 8.46
C MET A 195 -2.61 -10.37 9.33
N ALA A 196 -1.93 -9.39 9.92
CA ALA A 196 -0.84 -9.64 10.86
C ALA A 196 -1.31 -10.43 12.09
N ALA A 197 -2.42 -10.02 12.70
CA ALA A 197 -2.99 -10.68 13.88
C ALA A 197 -3.38 -12.14 13.59
N ASN A 198 -4.03 -12.37 12.44
CA ASN A 198 -4.46 -13.69 12.00
C ASN A 198 -3.29 -14.60 11.62
N ALA A 199 -2.16 -14.03 11.18
CA ALA A 199 -0.95 -14.79 10.86
C ALA A 199 -0.10 -15.11 12.11
N ILE A 200 0.12 -14.12 12.97
CA ILE A 200 1.00 -14.31 14.14
C ILE A 200 0.27 -14.99 15.30
N GLY A 201 -1.02 -14.75 15.47
CA GLY A 201 -1.81 -15.25 16.60
C GLY A 201 -1.75 -16.77 16.78
N PRO A 202 -1.96 -17.61 15.73
CA PRO A 202 -1.83 -19.06 15.82
C PRO A 202 -0.44 -19.50 16.33
N ILE A 203 0.61 -18.82 15.90
CA ILE A 203 2.00 -19.11 16.29
C ILE A 203 2.22 -18.78 17.76
N LEU A 204 1.72 -17.63 18.23
CA LEU A 204 1.80 -17.25 19.63
C LEU A 204 1.06 -18.26 20.52
N VAL A 205 -0.14 -18.68 20.13
CA VAL A 205 -0.94 -19.66 20.88
C VAL A 205 -0.26 -21.03 20.89
N LYS A 206 0.28 -21.47 19.76
CA LYS A 206 1.04 -22.72 19.66
C LYS A 206 2.29 -22.71 20.54
N THR A 207 2.99 -21.57 20.58
CA THR A 207 4.27 -21.45 21.29
C THR A 207 4.09 -21.24 22.80
N PHE A 208 3.13 -20.42 23.19
CA PHE A 208 3.00 -19.96 24.59
C PHE A 208 1.75 -20.46 25.31
N GLY A 209 0.81 -21.09 24.57
CA GLY A 209 -0.41 -21.65 25.15
C GLY A 209 -1.56 -20.65 25.28
N LYS A 210 -2.62 -21.11 25.96
CA LYS A 210 -3.86 -20.36 26.20
C LYS A 210 -3.86 -19.68 27.57
N ASN A 211 -4.87 -18.79 27.80
CA ASN A 211 -5.18 -18.14 29.08
C ASN A 211 -3.99 -17.36 29.65
N ARG A 212 -3.28 -16.61 28.80
CA ARG A 212 -2.16 -15.74 29.18
C ARG A 212 -2.60 -14.32 29.45
N LYS A 213 -1.75 -13.54 30.10
CA LYS A 213 -1.96 -12.13 30.42
C LYS A 213 -1.03 -11.25 29.62
N ALA A 214 -1.60 -10.30 28.86
CA ALA A 214 -0.85 -9.40 28.00
C ALA A 214 -1.06 -7.94 28.38
N ALA A 215 0.02 -7.16 28.30
CA ALA A 215 0.01 -5.72 28.28
C ALA A 215 0.27 -5.23 26.84
N PHE A 216 -0.42 -4.19 26.43
CA PHE A 216 -0.20 -3.55 25.14
C PHE A 216 0.44 -2.17 25.28
N MET A 217 1.30 -1.82 24.32
CA MET A 217 1.75 -0.47 24.03
C MET A 217 1.26 -0.08 22.64
N THR A 218 0.37 0.90 22.58
CA THR A 218 -0.37 1.31 21.39
C THR A 218 0.00 2.74 20.98
N PRO A 219 0.49 3.00 19.76
CA PRO A 219 0.66 4.37 19.29
C PRO A 219 -0.71 5.00 18.97
N ASP A 220 -0.89 6.27 19.38
CA ASP A 220 -2.17 6.98 19.34
C ASP A 220 -2.52 7.49 17.93
N TYR A 221 -2.78 6.59 17.01
CA TYR A 221 -3.34 6.87 15.68
C TYR A 221 -3.97 5.61 15.06
N THR A 222 -4.65 5.75 13.90
CA THR A 222 -5.50 4.69 13.34
C THR A 222 -4.81 3.32 13.19
N TYR A 223 -3.52 3.26 12.81
CA TYR A 223 -2.78 1.99 12.77
C TYR A 223 -2.68 1.34 14.15
N GLY A 224 -2.26 2.11 15.15
CA GLY A 224 -2.10 1.59 16.50
C GLY A 224 -3.39 1.00 17.05
N HIS A 225 -4.48 1.77 16.96
CA HIS A 225 -5.79 1.34 17.45
C HIS A 225 -6.32 0.11 16.71
N THR A 226 -6.26 0.11 15.36
CA THR A 226 -6.79 -1.02 14.57
C THR A 226 -5.96 -2.27 14.74
N THR A 227 -4.63 -2.18 14.79
CA THR A 227 -3.75 -3.33 14.99
C THR A 227 -3.85 -3.90 16.39
N THR A 228 -3.84 -3.05 17.42
CA THR A 228 -4.05 -3.48 18.82
C THR A 228 -5.35 -4.26 18.94
N LYS A 229 -6.45 -3.68 18.43
CA LYS A 229 -7.75 -4.35 18.47
C LYS A 229 -7.73 -5.70 17.76
N SER A 230 -7.11 -5.79 16.60
CA SER A 230 -7.02 -7.04 15.84
C SER A 230 -6.27 -8.14 16.61
N VAL A 231 -5.13 -7.80 17.21
CA VAL A 231 -4.34 -8.74 18.00
C VAL A 231 -5.06 -9.13 19.30
N GLU A 232 -5.64 -8.17 19.99
CA GLU A 232 -6.45 -8.40 21.19
C GLU A 232 -7.62 -9.33 20.87
N ASP A 233 -8.41 -9.01 19.83
CA ASP A 233 -9.58 -9.80 19.40
C ASP A 233 -9.17 -11.25 19.07
N TYR A 234 -8.07 -11.43 18.33
CA TYR A 234 -7.58 -12.77 18.01
C TYR A 234 -7.22 -13.57 19.27
N LEU A 235 -6.38 -13.01 20.15
CA LEU A 235 -5.88 -13.70 21.32
C LEU A 235 -6.96 -13.97 22.36
N THR A 236 -7.88 -13.02 22.57
CA THR A 236 -8.98 -13.20 23.53
C THR A 236 -10.00 -14.23 23.03
N LYS A 237 -10.44 -14.13 21.77
CA LYS A 237 -11.48 -15.00 21.20
C LYS A 237 -10.99 -16.43 20.97
N ASN A 238 -9.75 -16.60 20.50
CA ASN A 238 -9.24 -17.92 20.09
C ASN A 238 -8.41 -18.61 21.16
N ALA A 239 -7.89 -17.87 22.13
CA ALA A 239 -6.96 -18.43 23.14
C ALA A 239 -7.28 -18.06 24.58
N GLY A 240 -8.32 -17.25 24.83
CA GLY A 240 -8.69 -16.84 26.18
C GLY A 240 -7.63 -15.96 26.87
N TRP A 241 -6.76 -15.29 26.12
CA TRP A 241 -5.83 -14.35 26.71
C TRP A 241 -6.57 -13.16 27.31
N THR A 242 -6.02 -12.59 28.36
CA THR A 242 -6.57 -11.41 29.03
C THR A 242 -5.66 -10.22 28.82
N VAL A 243 -6.20 -9.09 28.35
CA VAL A 243 -5.49 -7.82 28.31
C VAL A 243 -5.63 -7.15 29.68
N VAL A 244 -4.51 -7.05 30.39
CA VAL A 244 -4.51 -6.49 31.76
C VAL A 244 -4.29 -4.98 31.74
N THR A 245 -3.63 -4.45 30.72
CA THR A 245 -3.47 -3.00 30.49
C THR A 245 -3.14 -2.72 29.05
N ASN A 246 -3.57 -1.56 28.58
CA ASN A 246 -3.16 -1.00 27.27
C ASN A 246 -2.70 0.44 27.47
N GLN A 247 -1.44 0.71 27.19
CA GLN A 247 -0.81 2.02 27.33
C GLN A 247 -0.75 2.70 25.96
N VAL A 248 -1.49 3.79 25.81
CA VAL A 248 -1.59 4.57 24.56
C VAL A 248 -0.65 5.76 24.61
N SER A 249 0.28 5.85 23.67
CA SER A 249 1.28 6.92 23.61
C SER A 249 1.20 7.72 22.29
N PRO A 250 1.36 9.06 22.33
CA PRO A 250 1.41 9.88 21.12
C PRO A 250 2.52 9.44 20.18
N LEU A 251 2.28 9.58 18.85
CA LEU A 251 3.31 9.35 17.84
C LEU A 251 4.49 10.31 18.05
N GLY A 252 5.70 9.76 18.04
CA GLY A 252 6.94 10.51 18.27
C GLY A 252 7.32 10.66 19.75
N THR A 253 6.72 9.87 20.64
CA THR A 253 7.08 9.80 22.07
C THR A 253 8.55 9.44 22.23
N GLN A 254 9.28 10.23 23.02
CA GLN A 254 10.70 10.00 23.30
C GLN A 254 10.92 9.32 24.66
N ASP A 255 10.05 9.57 25.62
CA ASP A 255 10.09 9.00 26.97
C ASP A 255 8.84 8.16 27.23
N PHE A 256 9.06 6.85 27.35
CA PHE A 256 8.02 5.87 27.62
C PHE A 256 7.91 5.48 29.11
N SER A 257 8.67 6.11 30.00
CA SER A 257 8.81 5.71 31.41
C SER A 257 7.46 5.59 32.15
N GLN A 258 6.54 6.53 31.99
CA GLN A 258 5.21 6.49 32.60
C GLN A 258 4.39 5.27 32.14
N TYR A 259 4.42 4.96 30.84
CA TYR A 259 3.70 3.83 30.25
C TYR A 259 4.30 2.50 30.72
N LEU A 260 5.63 2.40 30.76
CA LEU A 260 6.35 1.22 31.22
C LEU A 260 6.16 0.97 32.72
N THR A 261 6.08 2.03 33.53
CA THR A 261 5.77 1.93 34.97
C THR A 261 4.39 1.32 35.19
N ASN A 262 3.39 1.75 34.42
CA ASN A 262 2.04 1.18 34.50
C ASN A 262 2.02 -0.30 34.11
N ILE A 263 2.77 -0.69 33.08
CA ILE A 263 2.91 -2.08 32.64
C ILE A 263 3.64 -2.90 33.72
N MET A 264 4.71 -2.37 34.33
CA MET A 264 5.48 -3.04 35.36
C MET A 264 4.64 -3.36 36.61
N ASN A 265 3.67 -2.51 36.92
CA ASN A 265 2.74 -2.69 38.06
C ASN A 265 1.59 -3.65 37.73
N SER A 266 1.50 -4.16 36.50
CA SER A 266 0.53 -5.18 36.10
C SER A 266 1.09 -6.58 36.29
N ASP A 267 0.20 -7.58 36.19
CA ASP A 267 0.56 -9.00 36.21
C ASP A 267 0.70 -9.60 34.82
N ALA A 268 1.06 -8.76 33.81
CA ALA A 268 1.27 -9.20 32.44
C ALA A 268 2.47 -10.14 32.29
N GLU A 269 2.29 -11.19 31.51
CA GLU A 269 3.34 -12.14 31.11
C GLU A 269 3.96 -11.73 29.75
N PHE A 270 3.19 -10.98 28.94
CA PHE A 270 3.55 -10.55 27.59
C PHE A 270 3.48 -9.04 27.46
N LEU A 271 4.48 -8.48 26.79
CA LEU A 271 4.48 -7.10 26.29
C LEU A 271 4.26 -7.14 24.76
N ILE A 272 3.04 -6.79 24.33
CA ILE A 272 2.70 -6.66 22.91
C ILE A 272 2.92 -5.20 22.52
N ASN A 273 4.05 -4.93 21.89
CA ASN A 273 4.42 -3.58 21.50
C ASN A 273 4.00 -3.31 20.04
N VAL A 274 2.93 -2.53 19.87
CA VAL A 274 2.37 -2.12 18.58
C VAL A 274 3.02 -0.84 18.06
N ASN A 275 3.84 -0.14 18.87
CA ASN A 275 4.63 0.98 18.37
C ASN A 275 5.46 0.57 17.15
N TRP A 276 5.74 1.52 16.27
CA TRP A 276 6.38 1.25 15.00
C TRP A 276 7.47 2.28 14.69
N GLY A 277 8.43 1.96 13.79
CA GLY A 277 9.55 2.84 13.47
C GLY A 277 10.40 3.16 14.70
N ARG A 278 10.84 4.42 14.83
CA ARG A 278 11.66 4.87 15.97
C ARG A 278 10.96 4.70 17.31
N ASP A 279 9.63 4.85 17.38
CA ASP A 279 8.89 4.67 18.63
C ASP A 279 8.97 3.23 19.12
N ALA A 280 8.95 2.23 18.22
CA ALA A 280 9.16 0.84 18.57
C ALA A 280 10.58 0.58 19.10
N VAL A 281 11.58 1.20 18.48
CA VAL A 281 13.00 1.08 18.95
C VAL A 281 13.12 1.65 20.36
N LEU A 282 12.67 2.88 20.59
CA LEU A 282 12.79 3.55 21.87
C LEU A 282 12.00 2.85 22.98
N SER A 283 10.74 2.50 22.71
CA SER A 283 9.89 1.81 23.70
C SER A 283 10.45 0.45 24.07
N THR A 284 11.02 -0.29 23.11
CA THR A 284 11.63 -1.59 23.37
C THR A 284 12.94 -1.48 24.17
N GLN A 285 13.80 -0.50 23.82
CA GLN A 285 15.03 -0.23 24.57
C GLN A 285 14.74 0.20 26.02
N GLN A 286 13.78 1.10 26.20
CA GLN A 286 13.37 1.54 27.53
C GLN A 286 12.68 0.41 28.32
N ALA A 287 11.88 -0.45 27.69
CA ALA A 287 11.29 -1.63 28.35
C ALA A 287 12.39 -2.55 28.93
N LYS A 288 13.52 -2.71 28.24
CA LYS A 288 14.69 -3.44 28.77
C LYS A 288 15.34 -2.70 29.96
N GLN A 289 15.54 -1.38 29.84
CA GLN A 289 16.13 -0.56 30.92
C GLN A 289 15.27 -0.58 32.19
N PHE A 290 13.94 -0.65 32.05
CA PHE A 290 13.00 -0.79 33.16
C PHE A 290 12.91 -2.24 33.69
N GLY A 291 13.66 -3.19 33.12
CA GLY A 291 13.65 -4.60 33.54
C GLY A 291 12.39 -5.38 33.16
N LEU A 292 11.57 -4.85 32.26
CA LEU A 292 10.40 -5.57 31.73
C LEU A 292 10.82 -6.70 30.77
N ILE A 293 11.91 -6.51 30.04
CA ILE A 293 12.50 -7.54 29.18
C ILE A 293 13.81 -8.01 29.84
N PRO A 294 14.02 -9.32 30.09
CA PRO A 294 13.23 -10.48 29.63
C PRO A 294 12.14 -10.97 30.60
N LYS A 295 11.77 -10.23 31.63
CA LYS A 295 10.73 -10.67 32.60
C LYS A 295 9.38 -10.96 31.89
N MET A 296 9.05 -10.17 30.87
CA MET A 296 7.91 -10.37 29.98
C MET A 296 8.41 -10.81 28.61
N THR A 297 7.64 -11.65 27.93
CA THR A 297 7.87 -12.00 26.53
C THR A 297 7.45 -10.84 25.63
N LEU A 298 8.40 -10.29 24.86
CA LEU A 298 8.14 -9.26 23.87
C LEU A 298 7.54 -9.86 22.59
N VAL A 299 6.49 -9.24 22.06
CA VAL A 299 5.88 -9.53 20.76
C VAL A 299 5.76 -8.24 19.96
N LEU A 300 6.13 -8.29 18.70
CA LEU A 300 6.05 -7.18 17.74
C LEU A 300 5.09 -7.57 16.60
N PRO A 301 3.76 -7.41 16.76
CA PRO A 301 2.77 -8.05 15.89
C PRO A 301 2.80 -7.58 14.44
N TYR A 302 3.35 -6.39 14.19
CA TYR A 302 3.47 -5.78 12.87
C TYR A 302 4.74 -4.95 12.84
N GLN A 303 5.83 -5.50 12.30
CA GLN A 303 7.12 -4.82 12.40
C GLN A 303 7.97 -5.00 11.17
N ILE A 304 8.77 -4.00 10.85
CA ILE A 304 9.84 -4.17 9.89
C ILE A 304 11.10 -4.70 10.57
N PRO A 305 11.86 -5.54 9.89
CA PRO A 305 13.09 -6.13 10.39
C PRO A 305 14.14 -5.14 10.89
N PHE A 306 14.10 -3.89 10.43
CA PHE A 306 14.93 -2.76 10.82
C PHE A 306 15.04 -2.58 12.36
N ILE A 307 14.00 -2.90 13.13
CA ILE A 307 14.02 -2.75 14.59
C ILE A 307 15.18 -3.54 15.22
N ALA A 308 15.54 -4.70 14.67
CA ALA A 308 16.66 -5.50 15.19
C ALA A 308 18.02 -4.84 14.98
N LYS A 309 18.17 -4.07 13.89
CA LYS A 309 19.38 -3.28 13.62
C LYS A 309 19.53 -2.13 14.62
N GLU A 310 18.44 -1.42 14.88
CA GLU A 310 18.46 -0.20 15.71
C GLU A 310 18.38 -0.49 17.23
N ALA A 311 17.53 -1.43 17.64
CA ALA A 311 17.40 -1.80 19.06
C ALA A 311 18.51 -2.78 19.51
N GLY A 312 19.10 -3.49 18.57
CA GLY A 312 20.11 -4.52 18.78
C GLY A 312 19.55 -5.94 18.69
N PRO A 313 20.27 -6.86 18.01
CA PRO A 313 19.80 -8.23 17.76
C PRO A 313 19.56 -9.02 19.05
N ASP A 314 20.34 -8.78 20.10
CA ASP A 314 20.15 -9.49 21.38
C ASP A 314 18.86 -9.05 22.11
N LEU A 315 18.35 -7.85 21.82
CA LEU A 315 17.09 -7.37 22.38
C LEU A 315 15.88 -7.96 21.65
N THR A 316 16.04 -8.24 20.38
CA THR A 316 14.98 -8.85 19.52
C THR A 316 15.12 -10.37 19.40
N ALA A 317 16.13 -10.98 20.01
CA ALA A 317 16.34 -12.43 20.00
C ALA A 317 15.12 -13.18 20.55
N GLY A 318 14.57 -14.11 19.77
CA GLY A 318 13.39 -14.89 20.13
C GLY A 318 12.05 -14.17 19.96
N VAL A 319 12.04 -12.87 19.63
CA VAL A 319 10.83 -12.08 19.42
C VAL A 319 10.15 -12.48 18.12
N PHE A 320 8.85 -12.73 18.17
CA PHE A 320 8.04 -12.97 16.96
C PHE A 320 7.52 -11.66 16.38
N ALA A 321 7.54 -11.56 15.05
CA ALA A 321 7.00 -10.44 14.29
C ALA A 321 6.33 -10.90 13.00
N ALA A 322 5.31 -10.15 12.53
CA ALA A 322 4.78 -10.29 11.19
C ALA A 322 5.36 -9.18 10.29
N THR A 323 5.71 -9.53 9.07
CA THR A 323 6.30 -8.62 8.06
C THR A 323 5.83 -8.97 6.66
N ASP A 324 5.94 -8.06 5.71
CA ASP A 324 5.65 -8.31 4.29
C ASP A 324 6.76 -9.10 3.60
N PHE A 325 8.01 -8.81 3.97
CA PHE A 325 9.18 -9.32 3.29
C PHE A 325 10.38 -9.42 4.25
N TRP A 326 11.21 -10.42 4.03
CA TRP A 326 12.55 -10.50 4.56
C TRP A 326 13.52 -11.03 3.50
N TRP A 327 14.68 -10.42 3.37
CA TRP A 327 15.61 -10.68 2.26
C TRP A 327 16.01 -12.15 2.12
N THR A 328 16.07 -12.95 3.20
CA THR A 328 16.40 -14.38 3.12
C THR A 328 15.39 -15.21 2.31
N LEU A 329 14.22 -14.63 1.97
CA LEU A 329 13.27 -15.23 1.04
C LEU A 329 13.83 -15.34 -0.40
N GLU A 330 14.97 -14.67 -0.68
CA GLU A 330 15.73 -14.85 -1.93
C GLU A 330 16.10 -16.32 -2.18
N ASP A 331 16.30 -17.12 -1.12
CA ASP A 331 16.62 -18.54 -1.24
C ASP A 331 15.45 -19.39 -1.76
N LYS A 332 14.22 -18.92 -1.60
CA LYS A 332 13.00 -19.65 -1.95
C LYS A 332 12.31 -19.10 -3.21
N TYR A 333 12.36 -17.80 -3.43
CA TYR A 333 11.64 -17.12 -4.50
C TYR A 333 12.58 -16.48 -5.51
N PRO A 334 12.63 -16.98 -6.77
CA PRO A 334 13.55 -16.45 -7.79
C PRO A 334 13.36 -14.94 -8.08
N LEU A 335 12.12 -14.42 -8.02
CA LEU A 335 11.88 -13.00 -8.23
C LEU A 335 12.35 -12.16 -7.03
N ALA A 336 12.22 -12.68 -5.81
CA ALA A 336 12.81 -12.05 -4.63
C ALA A 336 14.33 -11.99 -4.73
N LYS A 337 14.98 -13.07 -5.22
CA LYS A 337 16.44 -13.05 -5.45
C LYS A 337 16.84 -11.97 -6.45
N MET A 338 16.17 -11.88 -7.59
CA MET A 338 16.47 -10.83 -8.59
C MET A 338 16.32 -9.42 -7.99
N PHE A 339 15.32 -9.21 -7.15
CA PHE A 339 15.11 -7.93 -6.46
C PHE A 339 16.20 -7.62 -5.45
N VAL A 340 16.53 -8.58 -4.57
CA VAL A 340 17.58 -8.43 -3.56
C VAL A 340 18.94 -8.16 -4.20
N ASP A 341 19.29 -8.91 -5.24
CA ASP A 341 20.54 -8.70 -6.00
C ASP A 341 20.61 -7.31 -6.62
N ALA A 342 19.56 -6.86 -7.31
CA ALA A 342 19.51 -5.55 -7.94
C ALA A 342 19.55 -4.40 -6.91
N PHE A 343 18.78 -4.53 -5.83
CA PHE A 343 18.77 -3.52 -4.75
C PHE A 343 20.15 -3.43 -4.08
N ARG A 344 20.73 -4.58 -3.73
CA ARG A 344 22.07 -4.65 -3.12
C ARG A 344 23.16 -4.10 -4.03
N GLN A 345 23.10 -4.40 -5.32
CA GLN A 345 24.05 -3.86 -6.30
C GLN A 345 24.02 -2.33 -6.33
N LYS A 346 22.83 -1.74 -6.24
CA LYS A 346 22.62 -0.29 -6.31
C LYS A 346 22.93 0.43 -5.00
N HIS A 347 22.56 -0.15 -3.85
CA HIS A 347 22.57 0.52 -2.55
C HIS A 347 23.62 -0.01 -1.56
N GLY A 348 24.26 -1.15 -1.83
CA GLY A 348 25.33 -1.71 -1.00
C GLY A 348 24.86 -2.49 0.22
N TYR A 349 23.55 -2.62 0.43
CA TYR A 349 22.93 -3.39 1.52
C TYR A 349 21.65 -4.09 1.02
N ARG A 350 21.10 -5.02 1.81
CA ARG A 350 19.90 -5.76 1.44
C ARG A 350 18.62 -4.96 1.73
N PRO A 351 17.60 -5.07 0.84
CA PRO A 351 16.34 -4.35 1.00
C PRO A 351 15.56 -4.85 2.21
N GLU A 352 14.76 -3.97 2.77
CA GLU A 352 13.73 -4.31 3.71
C GLU A 352 12.36 -4.33 3.06
N TRP A 353 11.33 -4.53 3.84
CA TRP A 353 9.94 -4.58 3.42
C TRP A 353 9.47 -3.29 2.70
N GLY A 354 9.89 -2.10 3.19
CA GLY A 354 9.51 -0.83 2.57
C GLY A 354 9.90 -0.76 1.10
N ALA A 355 11.14 -1.14 0.80
CA ALA A 355 11.65 -1.18 -0.58
C ALA A 355 10.93 -2.24 -1.42
N GLU A 356 10.61 -3.41 -0.86
CA GLU A 356 9.87 -4.46 -1.55
C GLU A 356 8.47 -3.97 -1.93
N ASN A 357 7.72 -3.46 -0.97
CA ASN A 357 6.37 -2.95 -1.16
C ASN A 357 6.32 -1.85 -2.22
N ALA A 358 7.23 -0.90 -2.13
CA ALA A 358 7.38 0.20 -3.07
C ALA A 358 7.67 -0.28 -4.51
N TYR A 359 8.59 -1.23 -4.66
CA TYR A 359 8.96 -1.80 -5.95
C TYR A 359 7.79 -2.55 -6.61
N VAL A 360 7.13 -3.42 -5.84
CA VAL A 360 6.02 -4.25 -6.32
C VAL A 360 4.80 -3.39 -6.67
N SER A 361 4.49 -2.38 -5.86
CA SER A 361 3.36 -1.48 -6.14
C SER A 361 3.49 -0.79 -7.51
N PHE A 362 4.70 -0.32 -7.86
CA PHE A 362 4.95 0.30 -9.17
C PHE A 362 4.95 -0.71 -10.31
N ALA A 363 5.46 -1.91 -10.09
CA ALA A 363 5.37 -2.99 -11.08
C ALA A 363 3.91 -3.35 -11.39
N HIS A 364 3.06 -3.47 -10.36
CA HIS A 364 1.64 -3.74 -10.53
C HIS A 364 0.92 -2.57 -11.22
N TRP A 365 1.19 -1.33 -10.84
CA TRP A 365 0.65 -0.17 -11.55
C TRP A 365 1.04 -0.17 -13.04
N ALA A 366 2.32 -0.35 -13.37
CA ALA A 366 2.79 -0.39 -14.75
C ALA A 366 2.13 -1.52 -15.55
N ARG A 367 1.94 -2.69 -14.92
CA ARG A 367 1.19 -3.81 -15.50
C ARG A 367 -0.24 -3.42 -15.84
N MET A 368 -0.98 -2.82 -14.89
CA MET A 368 -2.38 -2.46 -15.10
C MET A 368 -2.55 -1.35 -16.14
N VAL A 369 -1.67 -0.36 -16.15
CA VAL A 369 -1.68 0.68 -17.20
C VAL A 369 -1.43 0.09 -18.58
N THR A 370 -0.44 -0.82 -18.72
CA THR A 370 -0.14 -1.46 -20.00
C THR A 370 -1.22 -2.45 -20.44
N GLN A 371 -1.91 -3.10 -19.51
CA GLN A 371 -3.09 -3.93 -19.81
C GLN A 371 -4.29 -3.09 -20.25
N ALA A 372 -4.51 -1.93 -19.61
CA ALA A 372 -5.54 -0.98 -19.99
C ALA A 372 -5.26 -0.31 -21.34
N GLY A 373 -4.00 -0.27 -21.77
CA GLY A 373 -3.56 0.50 -22.96
C GLY A 373 -3.79 2.01 -22.81
N SER A 374 -3.94 2.51 -21.57
CA SER A 374 -4.34 3.88 -21.27
C SER A 374 -3.90 4.30 -19.88
N PHE A 375 -3.60 5.61 -19.71
CA PHE A 375 -3.43 6.24 -18.40
C PHE A 375 -4.75 6.78 -17.82
N TYR A 376 -5.87 6.57 -18.51
CA TYR A 376 -7.19 6.99 -18.03
C TYR A 376 -7.53 6.26 -16.72
N PRO A 377 -7.67 6.97 -15.58
CA PRO A 377 -7.77 6.32 -14.28
C PRO A 377 -8.87 5.26 -14.17
N PRO A 378 -10.11 5.47 -14.65
CA PRO A 378 -11.14 4.42 -14.60
C PRO A 378 -10.77 3.13 -15.33
N ASP A 379 -10.04 3.22 -16.46
CA ASP A 379 -9.61 2.01 -17.19
C ASP A 379 -8.56 1.23 -16.39
N VAL A 380 -7.62 1.92 -15.77
CA VAL A 380 -6.59 1.30 -14.92
C VAL A 380 -7.23 0.65 -13.69
N ILE A 381 -8.18 1.34 -13.04
CA ILE A 381 -8.93 0.81 -11.90
C ILE A 381 -9.67 -0.47 -12.29
N ARG A 382 -10.38 -0.48 -13.43
CA ARG A 382 -11.07 -1.69 -13.92
C ARG A 382 -10.12 -2.87 -14.18
N GLN A 383 -8.84 -2.64 -14.52
CA GLN A 383 -7.88 -3.73 -14.64
C GLN A 383 -7.57 -4.35 -13.28
N PHE A 384 -7.36 -3.53 -12.25
CA PHE A 384 -7.20 -4.03 -10.88
C PHE A 384 -8.45 -4.78 -10.39
N GLU A 385 -9.65 -4.24 -10.68
CA GLU A 385 -10.94 -4.79 -10.26
C GLU A 385 -11.33 -6.10 -10.95
N LYS A 386 -10.61 -6.52 -11.98
CA LYS A 386 -10.79 -7.88 -12.53
C LYS A 386 -10.41 -8.97 -11.53
N GLY A 387 -9.60 -8.65 -10.52
CA GLY A 387 -9.14 -9.61 -9.52
C GLY A 387 -8.27 -10.72 -10.11
N GLU A 388 -7.63 -10.46 -11.26
CA GLU A 388 -6.75 -11.44 -11.91
C GLU A 388 -5.53 -11.72 -11.02
N THR A 389 -5.10 -12.96 -11.03
CA THR A 389 -3.84 -13.39 -10.41
C THR A 389 -2.66 -12.82 -11.17
N ILE A 390 -1.76 -12.15 -10.46
CA ILE A 390 -0.58 -11.47 -11.01
C ILE A 390 0.67 -11.83 -10.21
N PRO A 391 1.85 -11.89 -10.84
CA PRO A 391 3.09 -12.22 -10.16
C PRO A 391 3.53 -11.10 -9.20
N SER A 392 4.10 -11.53 -8.06
CA SER A 392 4.78 -10.70 -7.07
C SER A 392 6.13 -11.34 -6.73
N LEU A 393 6.92 -10.71 -5.85
CA LEU A 393 8.22 -11.26 -5.44
C LEU A 393 8.08 -12.54 -4.60
N LEU A 394 6.97 -12.70 -3.90
CA LEU A 394 6.67 -13.86 -3.04
C LEU A 394 5.60 -14.81 -3.61
N GLY A 395 5.53 -14.91 -4.94
CA GLY A 395 4.53 -15.69 -5.64
C GLY A 395 3.39 -14.85 -6.17
N ASP A 396 2.31 -15.50 -6.55
CA ASP A 396 1.17 -14.85 -7.17
C ASP A 396 0.25 -14.20 -6.13
N VAL A 397 -0.29 -13.04 -6.50
CA VAL A 397 -1.20 -12.24 -5.68
C VAL A 397 -2.37 -11.74 -6.52
N HIS A 398 -3.42 -11.21 -5.90
CA HIS A 398 -4.51 -10.54 -6.61
C HIS A 398 -5.07 -9.38 -5.78
N TYR A 399 -5.70 -8.40 -6.45
CA TYR A 399 -6.42 -7.32 -5.77
C TYR A 399 -7.91 -7.65 -5.73
N ARG A 400 -8.54 -7.47 -4.57
CA ARG A 400 -9.99 -7.66 -4.44
C ARG A 400 -10.72 -6.45 -5.04
N PRO A 401 -11.75 -6.66 -5.89
CA PRO A 401 -12.49 -5.54 -6.50
C PRO A 401 -13.35 -4.75 -5.50
N GLN A 402 -13.67 -5.34 -4.35
CA GLN A 402 -14.60 -4.76 -3.40
C GLN A 402 -13.96 -3.69 -2.51
N ASP A 403 -12.68 -3.86 -2.15
CA ASP A 403 -11.96 -2.99 -1.21
C ASP A 403 -10.55 -2.62 -1.65
N HIS A 404 -10.14 -3.09 -2.83
CA HIS A 404 -8.83 -2.84 -3.45
C HIS A 404 -7.63 -3.27 -2.60
N GLN A 405 -7.86 -4.21 -1.67
CA GLN A 405 -6.79 -4.83 -0.91
C GLN A 405 -6.14 -5.94 -1.72
N CYS A 406 -4.81 -5.92 -1.80
CA CYS A 406 -4.04 -7.03 -2.32
C CYS A 406 -4.07 -8.21 -1.35
N VAL A 407 -4.47 -9.38 -1.85
CA VAL A 407 -4.36 -10.65 -1.13
C VAL A 407 -2.98 -11.21 -1.38
N ARG A 408 -2.15 -11.22 -0.35
CA ARG A 408 -0.74 -11.61 -0.41
C ARG A 408 -0.34 -12.39 0.84
N PRO A 409 0.72 -13.20 0.81
CA PRO A 409 1.19 -13.89 2.00
C PRO A 409 1.71 -12.92 3.06
N VAL A 410 1.60 -13.33 4.33
CA VAL A 410 2.23 -12.67 5.47
C VAL A 410 3.37 -13.55 5.97
N VAL A 411 4.52 -12.93 6.19
CA VAL A 411 5.73 -13.62 6.64
C VAL A 411 5.88 -13.48 8.15
N ILE A 412 5.95 -14.60 8.85
CA ILE A 412 6.28 -14.59 10.27
C ILE A 412 7.75 -14.86 10.46
N VAL A 413 8.39 -13.96 11.19
CA VAL A 413 9.81 -14.02 11.50
C VAL A 413 10.05 -14.13 13.00
N ARG A 414 11.20 -14.67 13.37
CA ARG A 414 11.71 -14.70 14.76
C ARG A 414 13.10 -14.10 14.79
N GLY A 415 13.36 -13.22 15.76
CA GLY A 415 14.63 -12.57 15.93
C GLY A 415 15.75 -13.57 16.29
N LYS A 416 16.92 -13.38 15.66
CA LYS A 416 18.13 -14.15 15.95
C LYS A 416 18.98 -13.45 17.02
N ALA A 417 19.59 -14.21 17.90
CA ALA A 417 20.67 -13.69 18.73
C ALA A 417 21.91 -13.40 17.88
N LYS A 418 22.72 -12.42 18.27
CA LYS A 418 23.92 -12.03 17.52
C LYS A 418 24.82 -13.21 17.14
N LYS A 419 24.98 -14.19 18.05
CA LYS A 419 25.79 -15.39 17.83
C LYS A 419 25.23 -16.32 16.72
N ASP A 420 23.94 -16.24 16.41
CA ASP A 420 23.24 -17.11 15.45
C ASP A 420 23.11 -16.46 14.06
N MET A 421 23.54 -15.20 13.93
CA MET A 421 23.54 -14.46 12.67
C MET A 421 24.66 -14.93 11.74
N LYS A 422 24.37 -15.22 10.47
CA LYS A 422 25.36 -15.61 9.45
C LYS A 422 26.19 -14.42 8.95
N ASN A 423 25.64 -13.22 9.03
CA ASN A 423 26.28 -11.95 8.68
C ASN A 423 25.61 -10.80 9.46
N ASN A 424 26.08 -9.57 9.28
CA ASN A 424 25.63 -8.39 10.01
C ASN A 424 24.23 -7.87 9.62
N GLU A 425 23.55 -8.51 8.66
CA GLU A 425 22.20 -8.20 8.20
C GLU A 425 21.20 -9.34 8.46
N ASP A 426 21.66 -10.48 9.02
CA ASP A 426 20.86 -11.69 9.21
C ASP A 426 20.11 -11.70 10.56
N PHE A 427 19.34 -10.66 10.83
CA PHE A 427 18.67 -10.42 12.10
C PHE A 427 17.51 -11.37 12.41
N TRP A 428 16.87 -11.93 11.37
CA TRP A 428 15.62 -12.69 11.51
C TRP A 428 15.69 -14.01 10.77
N GLU A 429 15.06 -15.01 11.33
CA GLU A 429 14.72 -16.25 10.63
C GLU A 429 13.24 -16.23 10.20
N VAL A 430 12.95 -16.71 9.01
CA VAL A 430 11.58 -16.94 8.55
C VAL A 430 11.04 -18.20 9.22
N VAL A 431 9.99 -18.05 10.03
CA VAL A 431 9.33 -19.14 10.74
C VAL A 431 8.24 -19.77 9.89
N GLU A 432 7.42 -18.90 9.26
CA GLU A 432 6.29 -19.33 8.46
C GLU A 432 5.96 -18.27 7.40
N ILE A 433 5.44 -18.74 6.26
CA ILE A 433 4.85 -17.89 5.22
C ILE A 433 3.38 -18.28 5.15
N VAL A 434 2.53 -17.43 5.72
CA VAL A 434 1.10 -17.70 5.85
C VAL A 434 0.37 -17.21 4.60
N PRO A 435 -0.40 -18.06 3.90
CA PRO A 435 -1.12 -17.66 2.70
C PRO A 435 -2.12 -16.52 2.97
N GLY A 436 -2.18 -15.52 2.09
CA GLY A 436 -3.03 -14.33 2.24
C GLY A 436 -4.52 -14.65 2.41
N ASP A 437 -5.01 -15.61 1.64
CA ASP A 437 -6.42 -16.04 1.69
C ASP A 437 -6.86 -16.61 3.04
N THR A 438 -5.91 -17.10 3.85
CA THR A 438 -6.20 -17.68 5.17
C THR A 438 -6.23 -16.64 6.30
N VAL A 439 -5.72 -15.44 6.05
CA VAL A 439 -5.57 -14.40 7.09
C VAL A 439 -6.36 -13.12 6.80
N ILE A 440 -6.82 -12.94 5.57
CA ILE A 440 -7.61 -11.77 5.18
C ILE A 440 -9.07 -11.93 5.60
N GLN A 441 -9.66 -10.86 6.13
CA GLN A 441 -11.09 -10.81 6.46
C GLN A 441 -11.95 -10.58 5.20
N PRO A 442 -13.27 -10.87 5.25
CA PRO A 442 -14.20 -10.47 4.19
C PRO A 442 -14.07 -8.98 3.82
N PRO A 443 -14.31 -8.57 2.56
CA PRO A 443 -14.09 -7.20 2.11
C PRO A 443 -14.88 -6.13 2.85
N ASP A 444 -16.04 -6.50 3.40
CA ASP A 444 -16.95 -5.61 4.15
C ASP A 444 -16.68 -5.58 5.66
N ALA A 445 -15.76 -6.41 6.17
CA ALA A 445 -15.49 -6.56 7.60
C ALA A 445 -15.11 -5.22 8.28
N PHE A 446 -14.49 -4.31 7.56
CA PHE A 446 -14.09 -3.00 8.05
C PHE A 446 -14.87 -1.84 7.41
N GLY A 447 -16.03 -2.12 6.81
CA GLY A 447 -16.98 -1.12 6.34
C GLY A 447 -16.56 -0.37 5.07
N CYS A 448 -15.77 -0.97 4.18
CA CYS A 448 -15.37 -0.36 2.92
C CYS A 448 -16.58 -0.05 2.03
N LYS A 449 -16.62 1.17 1.50
CA LYS A 449 -17.54 1.64 0.46
C LYS A 449 -16.74 2.54 -0.49
N PRO A 450 -16.14 2.00 -1.55
CA PRO A 450 -15.12 2.72 -2.34
C PRO A 450 -15.66 3.92 -3.11
N GLY A 451 -16.98 4.08 -3.23
CA GLY A 451 -17.60 5.17 -3.99
C GLY A 451 -17.58 4.92 -5.51
N ASP A 452 -17.85 5.98 -6.28
CA ASP A 452 -17.95 5.94 -7.74
C ASP A 452 -16.67 6.41 -8.42
N TYR A 453 -16.61 6.26 -9.74
CA TYR A 453 -15.50 6.78 -10.57
C TYR A 453 -15.61 8.28 -10.83
N THR A 454 -16.78 8.88 -10.58
CA THR A 454 -17.05 10.31 -10.86
C THR A 454 -17.04 11.17 -9.61
#